data_e47e200841d70775424d4e67d95acf8a
#
_entry.id   e47e200841d70775424d4e67d95acf8a
#
_cell.length_a   1.000
_cell.length_b   1.000
_cell.length_c   1.000
_cell.angle_alpha   90.00
_cell.angle_beta   90.00
_cell.angle_gamma   90.00
#
_symmetry.space_group_name_H-M   'P 1'
#
loop_
_entity.id
_entity.type
_entity.pdbx_description
1 polymer ?
#
loop_
_entity_poly.entity_id
_entity_poly.type
_entity_poly.pdbx_seq_one_letter_code
_entity_poly.pdbx_strand_id
1 'polypeptide(L)'
;KSVRLDVYVADDAGTVYDLEMQVASNKNLPKRTRYYQGIMDLNLLEKGADYSELGRSYVIFICTFDYFKSGLPVYTFTNRCSELRELELGDDTVKIFINPDGDTTGLSEDMTAFLRYLKGEQTQNNALVGRMAHEVLAARSCEEWRVEYMTLMMELRERYNEGREEGRQLGMKQGREQGIRVFVLDKMEENVPEEKIIEKLQKGFHLSEEKARYYYERVVSER
;
A
#
# COMPACT_ATOMS: atom_id res chain seq x y z
N LYS A 1 -5.55 2.46 -14.63
CA LYS A 1 -5.77 2.01 -13.23
C LYS A 1 -6.99 2.75 -12.73
N SER A 2 -8.08 2.05 -12.44
CA SER A 2 -9.19 2.60 -11.67
C SER A 2 -8.72 2.73 -10.22
N VAL A 3 -8.94 3.87 -9.60
CA VAL A 3 -8.76 4.09 -8.16
C VAL A 3 -10.16 4.22 -7.57
N ARG A 4 -10.41 3.48 -6.51
CA ARG A 4 -11.58 3.62 -5.66
C ARG A 4 -11.09 4.28 -4.37
N LEU A 5 -11.65 5.42 -4.01
CA LEU A 5 -11.45 6.04 -2.71
C LEU A 5 -12.25 5.27 -1.68
N ASP A 6 -11.69 5.05 -0.48
CA ASP A 6 -12.35 4.24 0.56
C ASP A 6 -13.62 4.97 1.06
N VAL A 7 -13.51 6.23 1.43
CA VAL A 7 -14.64 7.09 1.81
C VAL A 7 -14.43 8.50 1.26
N TYR A 8 -15.31 8.93 0.38
CA TYR A 8 -15.31 10.29 -0.17
C TYR A 8 -16.56 11.02 0.30
N VAL A 9 -16.38 12.17 0.95
CA VAL A 9 -17.45 12.97 1.54
C VAL A 9 -17.26 14.43 1.20
N ALA A 10 -18.33 15.16 0.91
CA ALA A 10 -18.37 16.61 0.84
C ALA A 10 -19.26 17.15 1.95
N ASP A 11 -18.85 18.26 2.58
CA ASP A 11 -19.68 18.98 3.54
C ASP A 11 -20.52 20.08 2.85
N ASP A 12 -21.42 20.69 3.61
CA ASP A 12 -22.32 21.76 3.10
C ASP A 12 -21.56 23.03 2.69
N ALA A 13 -20.30 23.18 3.09
CA ALA A 13 -19.42 24.30 2.72
C ALA A 13 -18.62 24.03 1.44
N GLY A 14 -18.79 22.85 0.82
CA GLY A 14 -18.05 22.44 -0.36
C GLY A 14 -16.65 21.92 -0.07
N THR A 15 -16.28 21.71 1.21
CA THR A 15 -15.04 21.05 1.58
C THR A 15 -15.16 19.55 1.30
N VAL A 16 -14.13 18.96 0.71
CA VAL A 16 -14.12 17.52 0.39
C VAL A 16 -13.07 16.77 1.19
N TYR A 17 -13.44 15.56 1.56
CA TYR A 17 -12.64 14.67 2.40
C TYR A 17 -12.52 13.32 1.73
N ASP A 18 -11.29 12.84 1.59
CA ASP A 18 -10.96 11.48 1.21
C ASP A 18 -10.33 10.79 2.42
N LEU A 19 -11.02 9.79 2.96
CA LEU A 19 -10.55 9.02 4.13
C LEU A 19 -10.13 7.63 3.68
N GLU A 20 -8.88 7.28 3.96
CA GLU A 20 -8.26 6.02 3.58
C GLU A 20 -7.79 5.25 4.81
N MET A 21 -8.19 3.99 4.94
CA MET A 21 -7.68 3.10 6.00
C MET A 21 -6.45 2.33 5.52
N GLN A 22 -5.36 2.37 6.29
CA GLN A 22 -4.11 1.73 5.93
C GLN A 22 -3.61 0.81 7.05
N VAL A 23 -3.82 -0.50 6.86
CA VAL A 23 -3.44 -1.54 7.86
C VAL A 23 -2.05 -2.14 7.64
N ALA A 24 -1.45 -1.95 6.47
CA ALA A 24 -0.11 -2.45 6.15
C ALA A 24 0.82 -1.33 5.71
N SER A 25 2.09 -1.38 6.16
CA SER A 25 3.09 -0.38 5.80
C SER A 25 3.38 -0.41 4.29
N ASN A 26 2.93 0.62 3.58
CA ASN A 26 3.19 0.82 2.16
C ASN A 26 4.09 2.04 1.99
N LYS A 27 5.26 1.87 1.37
CA LYS A 27 6.29 2.91 1.21
C LYS A 27 5.86 4.13 0.38
N ASN A 28 4.69 4.10 -0.24
CA ASN A 28 4.27 5.11 -1.22
C ASN A 28 3.11 6.01 -0.75
N LEU A 29 2.75 6.04 0.53
CA LEU A 29 1.60 6.83 1.02
C LEU A 29 1.68 8.32 0.64
N PRO A 30 2.82 9.03 0.80
CA PRO A 30 2.90 10.44 0.38
C PRO A 30 2.70 10.67 -1.12
N LYS A 31 3.06 9.69 -1.96
CA LYS A 31 2.77 9.77 -3.40
C LYS A 31 1.31 9.46 -3.72
N ARG A 32 0.67 8.61 -2.91
CA ARG A 32 -0.77 8.33 -3.02
C ARG A 32 -1.59 9.56 -2.66
N THR A 33 -1.23 10.32 -1.61
CA THR A 33 -1.95 11.56 -1.27
C THR A 33 -1.98 12.53 -2.44
N ARG A 34 -0.83 12.72 -3.12
CA ARG A 34 -0.75 13.57 -4.32
C ARG A 34 -1.64 13.06 -5.45
N TYR A 35 -1.70 11.75 -5.65
CA TYR A 35 -2.49 11.14 -6.71
C TYR A 35 -3.99 11.25 -6.42
N TYR A 36 -4.40 11.02 -5.16
CA TYR A 36 -5.79 11.15 -4.74
C TYR A 36 -6.27 12.59 -4.79
N GLN A 37 -5.43 13.53 -4.37
CA GLN A 37 -5.71 14.96 -4.54
C GLN A 37 -6.04 15.30 -6.00
N GLY A 38 -5.22 14.86 -6.94
CA GLY A 38 -5.46 15.13 -8.35
C GLY A 38 -6.74 14.49 -8.89
N ILE A 39 -7.15 13.33 -8.37
CA ILE A 39 -8.44 12.70 -8.72
C ILE A 39 -9.61 13.51 -8.15
N MET A 40 -9.50 13.98 -6.91
CA MET A 40 -10.53 14.83 -6.28
C MET A 40 -10.70 16.13 -7.08
N ASP A 41 -9.62 16.79 -7.42
CA ASP A 41 -9.64 18.05 -8.19
C ASP A 41 -10.28 17.86 -9.58
N LEU A 42 -9.96 16.74 -10.25
CA LEU A 42 -10.57 16.39 -11.55
C LEU A 42 -12.08 16.11 -11.46
N ASN A 43 -12.54 15.60 -10.32
CA ASN A 43 -13.96 15.29 -10.12
C ASN A 43 -14.76 16.53 -9.66
N LEU A 44 -14.09 17.49 -9.02
CA LEU A 44 -14.72 18.71 -8.50
C LEU A 44 -14.87 19.80 -9.57
N LEU A 45 -13.90 19.89 -10.48
CA LEU A 45 -13.87 20.96 -11.46
C LEU A 45 -14.48 20.50 -12.79
N GLU A 46 -15.60 21.10 -13.17
CA GLU A 46 -16.20 20.86 -14.48
C GLU A 46 -15.33 21.45 -15.60
N LYS A 47 -15.47 20.87 -16.79
CA LYS A 47 -14.72 21.35 -17.95
C LYS A 47 -15.06 22.80 -18.29
N GLY A 48 -14.10 23.69 -18.13
CA GLY A 48 -14.23 25.12 -18.43
C GLY A 48 -14.62 25.97 -17.22
N ALA A 49 -14.76 25.37 -16.04
CA ALA A 49 -14.94 26.07 -14.78
C ALA A 49 -13.65 26.81 -14.36
N ASP A 50 -13.77 27.84 -13.53
CA ASP A 50 -12.63 28.60 -13.00
C ASP A 50 -11.96 27.82 -11.86
N TYR A 51 -10.64 27.90 -11.76
CA TYR A 51 -9.89 27.23 -10.68
C TYR A 51 -10.26 27.75 -9.29
N SER A 52 -10.83 28.96 -9.16
CA SER A 52 -11.35 29.48 -7.89
C SER A 52 -12.53 28.70 -7.34
N GLU A 53 -13.14 27.83 -8.13
CA GLU A 53 -14.22 26.91 -7.70
C GLU A 53 -13.69 25.69 -6.97
N LEU A 54 -12.36 25.43 -6.99
CA LEU A 54 -11.75 24.36 -6.20
C LEU A 54 -11.83 24.73 -4.71
N GLY A 55 -12.69 23.99 -4.01
CA GLY A 55 -12.84 24.13 -2.56
C GLY A 55 -11.69 23.48 -1.78
N ARG A 56 -11.70 23.69 -0.46
CA ARG A 56 -10.75 23.06 0.45
C ARG A 56 -10.88 21.54 0.41
N SER A 57 -9.74 20.85 0.41
CA SER A 57 -9.71 19.39 0.29
C SER A 57 -8.75 18.74 1.27
N TYR A 58 -9.16 17.60 1.80
CA TYR A 58 -8.41 16.79 2.76
C TYR A 58 -8.21 15.38 2.25
N VAL A 59 -6.96 14.91 2.21
CA VAL A 59 -6.65 13.49 2.06
C VAL A 59 -6.16 12.97 3.41
N ILE A 60 -6.93 12.07 4.03
CA ILE A 60 -6.73 11.61 5.40
C ILE A 60 -6.39 10.11 5.37
N PHE A 61 -5.17 9.76 5.77
CA PHE A 61 -4.78 8.37 5.99
C PHE A 61 -4.89 8.02 7.47
N ILE A 62 -5.74 7.04 7.80
CA ILE A 62 -5.80 6.42 9.12
C ILE A 62 -4.90 5.18 9.07
N CYS A 63 -3.73 5.25 9.70
CA CYS A 63 -2.74 4.18 9.70
C CYS A 63 -2.81 3.39 11.01
N THR A 64 -2.63 2.06 10.97
CA THR A 64 -2.45 1.24 12.18
C THR A 64 -0.99 1.18 12.63
N PHE A 65 -0.16 2.07 12.13
CA PHE A 65 1.28 2.17 12.41
C PHE A 65 1.76 3.60 12.22
N ASP A 66 2.87 3.98 12.90
CA ASP A 66 3.50 5.29 12.68
C ASP A 66 4.32 5.28 11.37
N TYR A 67 3.76 5.86 10.32
CA TYR A 67 4.40 5.94 9.01
C TYR A 67 5.71 6.73 9.04
N PHE A 68 5.75 7.85 9.78
CA PHE A 68 6.88 8.77 9.85
C PHE A 68 7.85 8.46 11.00
N LYS A 69 7.47 7.56 11.91
CA LYS A 69 8.28 7.13 13.06
C LYS A 69 8.74 8.28 13.97
N SER A 70 7.91 9.32 14.11
CA SER A 70 8.19 10.48 14.96
C SER A 70 7.28 10.55 16.19
N GLY A 71 6.43 9.55 16.41
CA GLY A 71 5.60 9.40 17.61
C GLY A 71 4.41 10.35 17.70
N LEU A 72 4.15 11.19 16.67
CA LEU A 72 2.99 12.08 16.70
C LEU A 72 1.70 11.32 16.42
N PRO A 73 0.59 11.64 17.09
CA PRO A 73 -0.70 11.03 16.86
C PRO A 73 -1.37 11.51 15.57
N VAL A 74 -1.05 12.75 15.16
CA VAL A 74 -1.54 13.37 13.92
C VAL A 74 -0.40 14.12 13.24
N TYR A 75 -0.20 13.84 11.96
CA TYR A 75 0.72 14.58 11.10
C TYR A 75 -0.10 15.34 10.06
N THR A 76 0.01 16.66 10.07
CA THR A 76 -0.68 17.53 9.10
C THR A 76 0.34 18.17 8.16
N PHE A 77 0.11 18.04 6.87
CA PHE A 77 0.96 18.63 5.83
C PHE A 77 0.16 19.60 4.99
N THR A 78 0.72 20.80 4.84
CA THR A 78 0.26 21.85 3.93
C THR A 78 1.41 22.27 3.02
N ASN A 79 1.13 22.97 1.94
CA ASN A 79 2.14 23.50 1.04
C ASN A 79 2.63 24.85 1.52
N ARG A 80 3.95 24.97 1.73
CA ARG A 80 4.60 26.20 2.25
C ARG A 80 5.84 26.55 1.45
N CYS A 81 6.18 27.84 1.44
CA CYS A 81 7.39 28.35 0.82
C CYS A 81 8.64 27.81 1.55
N SER A 82 9.61 27.29 0.79
CA SER A 82 10.87 26.77 1.37
C SER A 82 11.75 27.89 1.95
N GLU A 83 11.74 29.03 1.33
CA GLU A 83 12.54 30.20 1.68
C GLU A 83 11.92 31.00 2.84
N LEU A 84 10.59 30.99 2.93
CA LEU A 84 9.81 31.69 3.97
C LEU A 84 8.77 30.72 4.54
N ARG A 85 9.14 29.99 5.58
CA ARG A 85 8.33 28.88 6.13
C ARG A 85 6.96 29.28 6.67
N GLU A 86 6.78 30.53 7.05
CA GLU A 86 5.50 31.09 7.54
C GLU A 86 4.53 31.39 6.40
N LEU A 87 5.02 31.43 5.14
CA LEU A 87 4.19 31.72 3.98
C LEU A 87 3.56 30.43 3.47
N GLU A 88 2.26 30.31 3.60
CA GLU A 88 1.47 29.23 2.99
C GLU A 88 1.22 29.49 1.51
N LEU A 89 1.16 28.43 0.70
CA LEU A 89 0.83 28.55 -0.73
C LEU A 89 -0.63 29.00 -0.94
N GLY A 90 -1.53 28.64 -0.01
CA GLY A 90 -2.95 29.01 -0.10
C GLY A 90 -3.72 28.21 -1.15
N ASP A 91 -3.28 27.00 -1.43
CA ASP A 91 -3.93 26.08 -2.39
C ASP A 91 -5.03 25.23 -1.78
N ASP A 92 -5.38 25.49 -0.52
CA ASP A 92 -6.44 24.82 0.25
C ASP A 92 -6.39 23.28 0.27
N THR A 93 -5.19 22.70 0.00
CA THR A 93 -4.99 21.25 0.07
C THR A 93 -4.32 20.84 1.37
N VAL A 94 -4.89 19.87 2.08
CA VAL A 94 -4.37 19.37 3.36
C VAL A 94 -4.22 17.85 3.31
N LYS A 95 -3.09 17.33 3.79
CA LYS A 95 -2.84 15.89 3.93
C LYS A 95 -2.68 15.58 5.41
N ILE A 96 -3.45 14.60 5.90
CA ILE A 96 -3.43 14.20 7.30
C ILE A 96 -3.09 12.71 7.40
N PHE A 97 -2.17 12.40 8.31
CA PHE A 97 -1.88 11.01 8.68
C PHE A 97 -2.20 10.84 10.17
N ILE A 98 -3.10 9.95 10.47
CA ILE A 98 -3.51 9.60 11.84
C ILE A 98 -2.77 8.34 12.26
N ASN A 99 -2.08 8.43 13.42
CA ASN A 99 -1.33 7.36 14.03
C ASN A 99 -1.93 7.05 15.41
N PRO A 100 -2.69 5.95 15.57
CA PRO A 100 -3.29 5.59 16.86
C PRO A 100 -2.29 5.31 17.98
N ASP A 101 -1.02 4.97 17.64
CA ASP A 101 0.04 4.69 18.59
C ASP A 101 0.83 5.92 19.04
N GLY A 102 0.47 7.11 18.53
CA GLY A 102 1.13 8.36 18.90
C GLY A 102 0.81 8.82 20.30
N ASP A 103 1.64 9.75 20.82
CA ASP A 103 1.41 10.38 22.13
C ASP A 103 0.15 11.25 22.08
N THR A 104 -0.84 10.94 22.88
CA THR A 104 -2.12 11.65 22.96
C THR A 104 -2.12 12.86 23.90
N THR A 105 -0.98 13.20 24.49
CA THR A 105 -0.85 14.33 25.39
C THR A 105 -1.22 15.64 24.67
N GLY A 106 -2.18 16.38 25.24
CA GLY A 106 -2.65 17.64 24.67
C GLY A 106 -3.70 17.53 23.56
N LEU A 107 -4.11 16.33 23.18
CA LEU A 107 -5.26 16.14 22.29
C LEU A 107 -6.59 16.38 23.02
N SER A 108 -7.63 16.68 22.24
CA SER A 108 -8.99 16.70 22.76
C SER A 108 -9.42 15.30 23.27
N GLU A 109 -10.40 15.29 24.16
CA GLU A 109 -10.97 14.05 24.68
C GLU A 109 -11.56 13.18 23.55
N ASP A 110 -12.25 13.81 22.61
CA ASP A 110 -12.84 13.14 21.46
C ASP A 110 -11.77 12.48 20.55
N MET A 111 -10.68 13.21 20.26
CA MET A 111 -9.59 12.66 19.45
C MET A 111 -8.90 11.51 20.18
N THR A 112 -8.64 11.65 21.47
CA THR A 112 -8.03 10.59 22.28
C THR A 112 -8.93 9.34 22.31
N ALA A 113 -10.24 9.52 22.52
CA ALA A 113 -11.20 8.43 22.47
C ALA A 113 -11.27 7.76 21.10
N PHE A 114 -11.23 8.54 20.03
CA PHE A 114 -11.20 8.04 18.66
C PHE A 114 -9.96 7.18 18.38
N LEU A 115 -8.77 7.66 18.77
CA LEU A 115 -7.51 6.90 18.59
C LEU A 115 -7.54 5.57 19.37
N ARG A 116 -8.07 5.56 20.59
CA ARG A 116 -8.28 4.34 21.37
C ARG A 116 -9.28 3.38 20.71
N TYR A 117 -10.37 3.92 20.18
CA TYR A 117 -11.36 3.12 19.45
C TYR A 117 -10.74 2.45 18.21
N LEU A 118 -9.89 3.14 17.47
CA LEU A 118 -9.15 2.57 16.33
C LEU A 118 -8.22 1.41 16.73
N LYS A 119 -7.72 1.41 17.97
CA LYS A 119 -6.92 0.31 18.55
C LYS A 119 -7.78 -0.85 19.07
N GLY A 120 -9.10 -0.73 18.98
CA GLY A 120 -10.04 -1.74 19.51
C GLY A 120 -10.22 -1.67 21.02
N GLU A 121 -9.75 -0.59 21.68
CA GLU A 121 -9.97 -0.38 23.11
C GLU A 121 -11.43 0.02 23.38
N GLN A 122 -11.98 -0.45 24.51
CA GLN A 122 -13.31 -0.02 24.94
C GLN A 122 -13.23 1.42 25.47
N THR A 123 -13.80 2.35 24.73
CA THR A 123 -13.95 3.75 25.15
C THR A 123 -15.35 3.96 25.70
N GLN A 124 -15.50 3.76 27.01
CA GLN A 124 -16.77 4.01 27.68
C GLN A 124 -16.94 5.53 27.87
N ASN A 125 -18.17 6.04 27.58
CA ASN A 125 -18.64 7.41 27.83
C ASN A 125 -18.18 8.54 26.88
N ASN A 126 -17.63 8.25 25.69
CA ASN A 126 -17.43 9.30 24.70
C ASN A 126 -18.59 9.31 23.67
N ALA A 127 -19.28 10.44 23.52
CA ALA A 127 -20.47 10.55 22.66
C ALA A 127 -20.14 10.35 21.17
N LEU A 128 -18.97 10.82 20.69
CA LEU A 128 -18.53 10.63 19.31
C LEU A 128 -18.30 9.15 19.02
N VAL A 129 -17.48 8.50 19.85
CA VAL A 129 -17.16 7.07 19.68
C VAL A 129 -18.41 6.20 19.88
N GLY A 130 -19.31 6.57 20.78
CA GLY A 130 -20.59 5.88 20.98
C GLY A 130 -21.45 5.88 19.72
N ARG A 131 -21.57 7.02 19.04
CA ARG A 131 -22.26 7.10 17.74
C ARG A 131 -21.57 6.28 16.66
N MET A 132 -20.25 6.40 16.54
CA MET A 132 -19.49 5.60 15.57
C MET A 132 -19.65 4.10 15.80
N ALA A 133 -19.56 3.63 17.05
CA ALA A 133 -19.73 2.22 17.39
C ALA A 133 -21.14 1.72 17.08
N HIS A 134 -22.16 2.55 17.32
CA HIS A 134 -23.55 2.23 16.96
C HIS A 134 -23.71 2.04 15.44
N GLU A 135 -23.19 2.98 14.63
CA GLU A 135 -23.26 2.89 13.17
C GLU A 135 -22.47 1.68 12.63
N VAL A 136 -21.30 1.38 13.20
CA VAL A 136 -20.51 0.18 12.85
C VAL A 136 -21.29 -1.11 13.17
N LEU A 137 -22.02 -1.16 14.32
CA LEU A 137 -22.85 -2.31 14.66
C LEU A 137 -24.04 -2.44 13.70
N ALA A 138 -24.69 -1.33 13.35
CA ALA A 138 -25.77 -1.30 12.37
C ALA A 138 -25.29 -1.78 10.99
N ALA A 139 -24.15 -1.29 10.54
CA ALA A 139 -23.52 -1.72 9.28
C ALA A 139 -23.18 -3.22 9.28
N ARG A 140 -22.63 -3.75 10.39
CA ARG A 140 -22.31 -5.19 10.53
C ARG A 140 -23.56 -6.08 10.56
N SER A 141 -24.68 -5.57 10.98
CA SER A 141 -25.96 -6.30 11.00
C SER A 141 -26.70 -6.23 9.65
N CYS A 142 -26.32 -5.33 8.76
CA CYS A 142 -26.89 -5.22 7.42
C CYS A 142 -26.43 -6.40 6.56
N GLU A 143 -27.39 -7.21 6.09
CA GLU A 143 -27.09 -8.43 5.34
C GLU A 143 -26.44 -8.13 3.96
N GLU A 144 -26.86 -7.05 3.31
CA GLU A 144 -26.32 -6.61 2.02
C GLU A 144 -24.82 -6.23 2.14
N TRP A 145 -24.46 -5.46 3.16
CA TRP A 145 -23.09 -5.05 3.43
C TRP A 145 -22.20 -6.23 3.83
N ARG A 146 -22.78 -7.18 4.56
CA ARG A 146 -22.08 -8.41 4.95
C ARG A 146 -21.75 -9.27 3.74
N VAL A 147 -22.67 -9.40 2.79
CA VAL A 147 -22.45 -10.15 1.54
C VAL A 147 -21.39 -9.44 0.68
N GLU A 148 -21.48 -8.14 0.51
CA GLU A 148 -20.49 -7.34 -0.25
C GLU A 148 -19.08 -7.47 0.39
N TYR A 149 -18.99 -7.34 1.70
CA TYR A 149 -17.73 -7.50 2.44
C TYR A 149 -17.16 -8.91 2.28
N MET A 150 -17.99 -9.95 2.39
CA MET A 150 -17.54 -11.34 2.19
C MET A 150 -17.04 -11.58 0.77
N THR A 151 -17.74 -11.05 -0.23
CA THR A 151 -17.32 -11.15 -1.64
C THR A 151 -15.96 -10.48 -1.86
N LEU A 152 -15.80 -9.25 -1.36
CA LEU A 152 -14.53 -8.53 -1.43
C LEU A 152 -13.38 -9.29 -0.73
N MET A 153 -13.65 -9.85 0.46
CA MET A 153 -12.64 -10.63 1.19
C MET A 153 -12.25 -11.92 0.46
N MET A 154 -13.20 -12.56 -0.23
CA MET A 154 -12.92 -13.74 -1.06
C MET A 154 -12.03 -13.36 -2.25
N GLU A 155 -12.36 -12.30 -2.99
CA GLU A 155 -11.53 -11.81 -4.11
C GLU A 155 -10.11 -11.42 -3.67
N LEU A 156 -9.98 -10.72 -2.54
CA LEU A 156 -8.68 -10.35 -1.99
C LEU A 156 -7.85 -11.59 -1.62
N ARG A 157 -8.50 -12.61 -1.05
CA ARG A 157 -7.85 -13.86 -0.68
C ARG A 157 -7.39 -14.64 -1.91
N GLU A 158 -8.19 -14.69 -2.96
CA GLU A 158 -7.83 -15.31 -4.23
C GLU A 158 -6.61 -14.62 -4.85
N ARG A 159 -6.65 -13.31 -4.99
CA ARG A 159 -5.51 -12.51 -5.53
C ARG A 159 -4.24 -12.68 -4.69
N TYR A 160 -4.37 -12.73 -3.36
CA TYR A 160 -3.23 -13.00 -2.49
C TYR A 160 -2.63 -14.38 -2.73
N ASN A 161 -3.48 -15.41 -2.85
CA ASN A 161 -3.03 -16.79 -3.12
C ASN A 161 -2.39 -16.92 -4.49
N GLU A 162 -2.96 -16.30 -5.52
CA GLU A 162 -2.39 -16.23 -6.88
C GLU A 162 -1.01 -15.59 -6.86
N GLY A 163 -0.89 -14.38 -6.30
CA GLY A 163 0.39 -13.68 -6.22
C GLY A 163 1.45 -14.43 -5.40
N ARG A 164 1.03 -15.15 -4.34
CA ARG A 164 1.93 -16.01 -3.56
C ARG A 164 2.41 -17.22 -4.37
N GLU A 165 1.53 -17.83 -5.13
CA GLU A 165 1.89 -18.98 -5.95
C GLU A 165 2.79 -18.56 -7.14
N GLU A 166 2.46 -17.45 -7.81
CA GLU A 166 3.32 -16.88 -8.85
C GLU A 166 4.72 -16.53 -8.30
N GLY A 167 4.77 -15.87 -7.13
CA GLY A 167 6.05 -15.55 -6.47
C GLY A 167 6.85 -16.79 -6.11
N ARG A 168 6.18 -17.87 -5.64
CA ARG A 168 6.82 -19.15 -5.34
C ARG A 168 7.40 -19.79 -6.61
N GLN A 169 6.63 -19.83 -7.70
CA GLN A 169 7.07 -20.39 -8.97
C GLN A 169 8.24 -19.62 -9.56
N LEU A 170 8.16 -18.28 -9.53
CA LEU A 170 9.24 -17.40 -9.98
C LEU A 170 10.51 -17.60 -9.16
N GLY A 171 10.37 -17.66 -7.84
CA GLY A 171 11.51 -17.90 -6.94
C GLY A 171 12.16 -19.27 -7.15
N MET A 172 11.36 -20.32 -7.35
CA MET A 172 11.88 -21.66 -7.68
C MET A 172 12.61 -21.68 -9.02
N LYS A 173 12.07 -21.01 -10.04
CA LYS A 173 12.71 -20.88 -11.36
C LYS A 173 14.05 -20.17 -11.26
N GLN A 174 14.06 -19.01 -10.61
CA GLN A 174 15.28 -18.20 -10.42
C GLN A 174 16.35 -18.96 -9.61
N GLY A 175 15.93 -19.61 -8.51
CA GLY A 175 16.84 -20.41 -7.68
C GLY A 175 17.44 -21.58 -8.47
N ARG A 176 16.64 -22.23 -9.30
CA ARG A 176 17.12 -23.33 -10.17
C ARG A 176 18.11 -22.81 -11.23
N GLU A 177 17.80 -21.70 -11.89
CA GLU A 177 18.69 -21.09 -12.90
C GLU A 177 20.03 -20.64 -12.27
N GLN A 178 19.96 -20.06 -11.08
CA GLN A 178 21.16 -19.65 -10.33
C GLN A 178 21.98 -20.89 -9.89
N GLY A 179 21.33 -21.93 -9.41
CA GLY A 179 22.00 -23.19 -9.07
C GLY A 179 22.72 -23.83 -10.25
N ILE A 180 22.09 -23.85 -11.43
CA ILE A 180 22.71 -24.32 -12.68
C ILE A 180 23.91 -23.44 -13.03
N ARG A 181 23.79 -22.13 -12.94
CA ARG A 181 24.89 -21.19 -13.25
C ARG A 181 26.11 -21.44 -12.37
N VAL A 182 25.89 -21.49 -11.05
CA VAL A 182 26.98 -21.75 -10.07
C VAL A 182 27.62 -23.11 -10.35
N PHE A 183 26.83 -24.15 -10.62
CA PHE A 183 27.34 -25.48 -10.95
C PHE A 183 28.20 -25.49 -12.21
N VAL A 184 27.78 -24.80 -13.27
CA VAL A 184 28.56 -24.74 -14.51
C VAL A 184 29.88 -24.02 -14.30
N LEU A 185 29.86 -22.85 -13.63
CA LEU A 185 31.08 -22.09 -13.32
C LEU A 185 32.08 -22.89 -12.48
N ASP A 186 31.60 -23.57 -11.43
CA ASP A 186 32.42 -24.43 -10.58
C ASP A 186 33.10 -25.54 -11.40
N LYS A 187 32.34 -26.22 -12.27
CA LYS A 187 32.91 -27.31 -13.10
C LYS A 187 33.85 -26.79 -14.21
N MET A 188 33.64 -25.60 -14.70
CA MET A 188 34.58 -24.96 -15.62
C MET A 188 35.90 -24.58 -14.93
N GLU A 189 35.86 -24.10 -13.68
CA GLU A 189 37.06 -23.82 -12.87
C GLU A 189 37.85 -25.10 -12.58
N GLU A 190 37.17 -26.22 -12.39
CA GLU A 190 37.78 -27.54 -12.26
C GLU A 190 38.34 -28.11 -13.59
N ASN A 191 38.24 -27.37 -14.71
CA ASN A 191 38.64 -27.81 -16.05
C ASN A 191 37.93 -29.10 -16.51
N VAL A 192 36.68 -29.33 -16.10
CA VAL A 192 35.86 -30.46 -16.55
C VAL A 192 35.46 -30.23 -18.01
N PRO A 193 35.63 -31.22 -18.91
CA PRO A 193 35.21 -31.08 -20.32
C PRO A 193 33.70 -30.77 -20.46
N GLU A 194 33.34 -29.92 -21.46
CA GLU A 194 31.97 -29.50 -21.75
C GLU A 194 30.96 -30.65 -21.76
N GLU A 195 31.24 -31.73 -22.51
CA GLU A 195 30.34 -32.87 -22.63
C GLU A 195 30.01 -33.52 -21.26
N LYS A 196 31.01 -33.57 -20.36
CA LYS A 196 30.80 -34.08 -18.99
C LYS A 196 30.00 -33.11 -18.12
N ILE A 197 30.14 -31.79 -18.32
CA ILE A 197 29.33 -30.79 -17.63
C ILE A 197 27.87 -30.95 -18.08
N ILE A 198 27.62 -31.06 -19.38
CA ILE A 198 26.26 -31.26 -19.93
C ILE A 198 25.65 -32.54 -19.40
N GLU A 199 26.37 -33.67 -19.39
CA GLU A 199 25.89 -34.95 -18.81
C GLU A 199 25.52 -34.81 -17.33
N LYS A 200 26.34 -34.11 -16.55
CA LYS A 200 26.06 -33.86 -15.12
C LYS A 200 24.86 -32.94 -14.91
N LEU A 201 24.65 -31.92 -15.79
CA LEU A 201 23.47 -31.07 -15.77
C LEU A 201 22.21 -31.86 -16.04
N GLN A 202 22.23 -32.76 -17.03
CA GLN A 202 21.11 -33.66 -17.32
C GLN A 202 20.72 -34.49 -16.08
N LYS A 203 21.70 -35.12 -15.46
CA LYS A 203 21.49 -36.00 -14.29
C LYS A 203 21.11 -35.22 -13.02
N GLY A 204 21.83 -34.15 -12.71
CA GLY A 204 21.67 -33.42 -11.45
C GLY A 204 20.44 -32.51 -11.42
N PHE A 205 20.07 -31.94 -12.56
CA PHE A 205 18.94 -31.01 -12.67
C PHE A 205 17.76 -31.57 -13.47
N HIS A 206 17.80 -32.85 -13.85
CA HIS A 206 16.76 -33.50 -14.66
C HIS A 206 16.41 -32.71 -15.94
N LEU A 207 17.44 -32.31 -16.69
CA LEU A 207 17.31 -31.55 -17.93
C LEU A 207 17.40 -32.47 -19.16
N SER A 208 16.71 -32.10 -20.24
CA SER A 208 17.02 -32.66 -21.54
C SER A 208 18.41 -32.20 -22.02
N GLU A 209 19.03 -32.92 -22.93
CA GLU A 209 20.32 -32.57 -23.51
C GLU A 209 20.30 -31.15 -24.10
N GLU A 210 19.26 -30.82 -24.86
CA GLU A 210 19.05 -29.50 -25.45
C GLU A 210 19.04 -28.38 -24.41
N LYS A 211 18.29 -28.58 -23.31
CA LYS A 211 18.24 -27.59 -22.20
C LYS A 211 19.55 -27.51 -21.43
N ALA A 212 20.23 -28.61 -21.22
CA ALA A 212 21.53 -28.61 -20.54
C ALA A 212 22.58 -27.85 -21.37
N ARG A 213 22.61 -28.06 -22.69
CA ARG A 213 23.47 -27.35 -23.63
C ARG A 213 23.14 -25.84 -23.67
N TYR A 214 21.86 -25.50 -23.76
CA TYR A 214 21.41 -24.09 -23.71
C TYR A 214 21.90 -23.37 -22.45
N TYR A 215 21.75 -23.97 -21.26
CA TYR A 215 22.23 -23.36 -20.03
C TYR A 215 23.74 -23.24 -19.96
N TYR A 216 24.47 -24.23 -20.44
CA TYR A 216 25.94 -24.17 -20.52
C TYR A 216 26.40 -23.02 -21.42
N GLU A 217 25.92 -22.95 -22.65
CA GLU A 217 26.26 -21.89 -23.61
C GLU A 217 25.92 -20.50 -23.08
N ARG A 218 24.77 -20.34 -22.44
CA ARG A 218 24.35 -19.08 -21.83
C ARG A 218 25.34 -18.65 -20.72
N VAL A 219 25.73 -19.54 -19.83
CA VAL A 219 26.69 -19.23 -18.76
C VAL A 219 28.05 -18.86 -19.33
N VAL A 220 28.50 -19.54 -20.38
CA VAL A 220 29.77 -19.23 -21.08
C VAL A 220 29.71 -17.87 -21.75
N SER A 221 28.60 -17.49 -22.36
CA SER A 221 28.42 -16.20 -23.03
C SER A 221 28.32 -14.99 -22.10
N GLU A 222 27.91 -15.23 -20.85
CA GLU A 222 27.79 -14.18 -19.81
C GLU A 222 29.07 -13.96 -18.98
N ARG A 223 30.15 -14.71 -19.29
CA ARG A 223 31.46 -14.62 -18.63
C ARG A 223 32.37 -13.62 -19.31
#